data_6141e347e01f8b6dfbf51896306c5cbe
#
_entry.id   6141e347e01f8b6dfbf51896306c5cbe
#
_cell.length_a   1.000
_cell.length_b   1.000
_cell.length_c   1.000
_cell.angle_alpha   90.00
_cell.angle_beta   90.00
_cell.angle_gamma   90.00
#
_symmetry.space_group_name_H-M   'P 1'
#
loop_
_entity.id
_entity.type
_entity.pdbx_description
1 polymer ?
#
loop_
_entity_poly.entity_id
_entity_poly.type
_entity_poly.pdbx_seq_one_letter_code
_entity_poly.pdbx_strand_id
1 'polypeptide(L)'
;MVLTSAVVFKITRLPSGWRYDATQSEIKGTPLRETGFSHVVITTANAPQLGGFFAALDWHQQSTPVSADAADFWGADATQAAERWAAPSGACEVVLLPVANTTPVLRPVDCAVTTPGGLFDINMRTWDSEWARDFLHTHGWRELVPAVAWQFGEVHTSEGLYIQDDGIVMAVMQRLSPPLEGIEFDRMSDVFNSTQMVSNVEATLAFLKVLGFERFIDHAGPLPGEGPRVLQLEQYPVETAGIHLSIAHPEAAMSGSIELIDVPEHTLPCLPVPSTGGRGLRALAIPCNDVAETFAAINNSGWSSKICQPLAERDLPGLLGGQCFAVTAPDGGRLDLYQIKQ
;
A
#
# COMPACT_ATOMS: atom_id res chain seq x y z
N MET A 1 29.01 -16.15 5.47
CA MET A 1 28.11 -15.83 6.60
C MET A 1 28.28 -14.34 6.86
N VAL A 2 27.49 -13.51 6.19
CA VAL A 2 27.53 -12.05 6.34
C VAL A 2 26.32 -11.70 7.20
N LEU A 3 26.56 -11.29 8.43
CA LEU A 3 25.54 -10.74 9.32
C LEU A 3 25.23 -9.31 8.85
N THR A 4 24.08 -9.12 8.21
CA THR A 4 23.52 -7.80 7.98
C THR A 4 22.79 -7.36 9.25
N SER A 5 23.33 -6.34 9.91
CA SER A 5 22.70 -5.73 11.09
C SER A 5 21.56 -4.82 10.62
N ALA A 6 20.35 -5.12 11.01
CA ALA A 6 19.21 -4.21 10.84
C ALA A 6 19.36 -3.02 11.79
N VAL A 7 19.25 -1.81 11.25
CA VAL A 7 19.26 -0.57 12.04
C VAL A 7 17.82 -0.16 12.29
N VAL A 8 17.37 -0.29 13.53
CA VAL A 8 16.03 0.15 13.95
C VAL A 8 16.10 1.61 14.38
N PHE A 9 15.37 2.49 13.71
CA PHE A 9 15.26 3.89 14.08
C PHE A 9 14.12 4.07 15.08
N LYS A 10 14.44 4.54 16.27
CA LYS A 10 13.42 4.94 17.25
C LYS A 10 13.27 6.46 17.20
N ILE A 11 12.09 6.93 16.78
CA ILE A 11 11.76 8.35 16.79
C ILE A 11 11.21 8.70 18.17
N THR A 12 11.88 9.57 18.90
CA THR A 12 11.42 10.04 20.21
C THR A 12 11.17 11.54 20.16
N ARG A 13 9.99 11.98 20.60
CA ARG A 13 9.67 13.40 20.72
C ARG A 13 10.38 14.00 21.94
N LEU A 14 11.25 14.97 21.71
CA LEU A 14 11.83 15.80 22.74
C LEU A 14 11.25 17.23 22.63
N PRO A 15 11.27 18.04 23.71
CA PRO A 15 10.74 19.42 23.69
C PRO A 15 11.36 20.34 22.64
N SER A 16 12.48 19.93 22.01
CA SER A 16 13.24 20.71 21.02
C SER A 16 13.21 20.14 19.60
N GLY A 17 12.34 19.16 19.27
CA GLY A 17 12.26 18.55 17.94
C GLY A 17 12.46 17.03 17.90
N TRP A 18 12.37 16.45 16.72
CA TRP A 18 12.50 15.01 16.46
C TRP A 18 13.97 14.57 16.43
N ARG A 19 14.28 13.44 17.04
CA ARG A 19 15.58 12.77 16.87
C ARG A 19 15.36 11.34 16.38
N TYR A 20 16.22 10.92 15.46
CA TYR A 20 16.35 9.54 15.01
C TYR A 20 17.38 8.85 15.90
N ASP A 21 16.96 7.87 16.67
CA ASP A 21 17.86 7.05 17.49
C ASP A 21 17.94 5.64 16.89
N ALA A 22 19.12 5.26 16.42
CA ALA A 22 19.39 3.92 15.93
C ALA A 22 19.79 3.03 17.11
N THR A 23 18.87 2.21 17.61
CA THR A 23 19.19 1.18 18.61
C THR A 23 19.09 -0.21 17.98
N GLN A 24 20.19 -0.96 18.04
CA GLN A 24 20.16 -2.39 17.70
C GLN A 24 19.42 -3.15 18.80
N SER A 25 18.29 -3.77 18.48
CA SER A 25 17.66 -4.77 19.34
C SER A 25 17.68 -6.12 18.62
N GLU A 26 18.34 -7.10 19.24
CA GLU A 26 18.18 -8.51 18.87
C GLU A 26 16.80 -8.97 19.33
N ILE A 27 15.87 -9.17 18.40
CA ILE A 27 14.58 -9.83 18.65
C ILE A 27 14.77 -11.31 18.34
N LYS A 28 14.81 -12.12 19.40
CA LYS A 28 14.80 -13.59 19.29
C LYS A 28 13.36 -14.08 19.20
N GLY A 29 13.03 -14.78 18.11
CA GLY A 29 11.96 -15.77 18.10
C GLY A 29 10.65 -15.45 17.41
N THR A 30 10.61 -14.57 16.39
CA THR A 30 9.47 -14.47 15.47
C THR A 30 9.89 -14.97 14.09
N PRO A 31 9.08 -15.79 13.37
CA PRO A 31 9.43 -16.17 12.01
C PRO A 31 9.54 -14.92 11.15
N LEU A 32 10.76 -14.63 10.73
CA LEU A 32 11.11 -13.40 10.01
C LEU A 32 10.42 -13.40 8.65
N ARG A 33 9.61 -12.39 8.41
CA ARG A 33 9.25 -11.96 7.07
C ARG A 33 10.37 -11.06 6.58
N GLU A 34 11.05 -11.48 5.54
CA GLU A 34 12.20 -10.75 5.02
C GLU A 34 11.80 -9.48 4.26
N THR A 35 10.51 -9.33 3.91
CA THR A 35 10.01 -8.17 3.16
C THR A 35 8.59 -7.78 3.58
N GLY A 36 8.20 -6.51 3.34
CA GLY A 36 6.82 -6.06 3.41
C GLY A 36 5.97 -6.63 2.28
N PHE A 37 5.03 -5.88 1.72
CA PHE A 37 4.33 -6.35 0.53
C PHE A 37 5.27 -6.34 -0.69
N SER A 38 5.07 -7.30 -1.58
CA SER A 38 5.86 -7.50 -2.81
C SER A 38 5.05 -7.28 -4.07
N HIS A 39 3.71 -7.38 -3.97
CA HIS A 39 2.83 -7.18 -5.12
C HIS A 39 1.64 -6.32 -4.72
N VAL A 40 1.20 -5.52 -5.69
CA VAL A 40 -0.09 -4.84 -5.66
C VAL A 40 -1.03 -5.56 -6.61
N VAL A 41 -2.17 -6.00 -6.13
CA VAL A 41 -3.20 -6.63 -6.95
C VAL A 41 -4.28 -5.60 -7.27
N ILE A 42 -4.50 -5.38 -8.56
CA ILE A 42 -5.49 -4.43 -9.09
C ILE A 42 -6.51 -5.20 -9.94
N THR A 43 -7.78 -5.02 -9.62
CA THR A 43 -8.87 -5.46 -10.48
C THR A 43 -9.36 -4.27 -11.30
N THR A 44 -9.42 -4.41 -12.62
CA THR A 44 -9.71 -3.29 -13.53
C THR A 44 -10.58 -3.70 -14.71
N ALA A 45 -11.44 -2.79 -15.14
CA ALA A 45 -12.18 -2.94 -16.39
C ALA A 45 -11.36 -2.46 -17.60
N ASN A 46 -10.20 -1.82 -17.37
CA ASN A 46 -9.36 -1.24 -18.42
C ASN A 46 -7.88 -1.62 -18.26
N ALA A 47 -7.60 -2.92 -18.24
CA ALA A 47 -6.22 -3.43 -18.16
C ALA A 47 -5.29 -2.87 -19.25
N PRO A 48 -5.73 -2.69 -20.53
CA PRO A 48 -4.85 -2.11 -21.55
C PRO A 48 -4.38 -0.67 -21.24
N GLN A 49 -5.20 0.16 -20.63
CA GLN A 49 -4.80 1.54 -20.26
C GLN A 49 -3.78 1.53 -19.13
N LEU A 50 -4.04 0.75 -18.07
CA LEU A 50 -3.09 0.60 -16.96
C LEU A 50 -1.80 -0.07 -17.41
N GLY A 51 -1.88 -1.11 -18.24
CA GLY A 51 -0.72 -1.76 -18.82
C GLY A 51 0.10 -0.81 -19.67
N GLY A 52 -0.54 0.06 -20.48
CA GLY A 52 0.13 1.11 -21.23
C GLY A 52 0.90 2.11 -20.35
N PHE A 53 0.38 2.43 -19.17
CA PHE A 53 1.09 3.25 -18.19
C PHE A 53 2.37 2.56 -17.69
N PHE A 54 2.32 1.29 -17.27
CA PHE A 54 3.49 0.55 -16.80
C PHE A 54 4.51 0.31 -17.94
N ALA A 55 4.04 0.00 -19.14
CA ALA A 55 4.91 -0.17 -20.32
C ALA A 55 5.68 1.13 -20.64
N ALA A 56 5.06 2.30 -20.49
CA ALA A 56 5.70 3.59 -20.71
C ALA A 56 6.72 3.97 -19.63
N LEU A 57 6.77 3.22 -18.52
CA LEU A 57 7.78 3.29 -17.46
C LEU A 57 8.83 2.15 -17.59
N ASP A 58 8.90 1.48 -18.73
CA ASP A 58 9.81 0.36 -18.99
C ASP A 58 9.63 -0.85 -18.04
N TRP A 59 8.43 -1.03 -17.49
CA TRP A 59 8.13 -2.22 -16.72
C TRP A 59 7.94 -3.43 -17.62
N HIS A 60 8.38 -4.59 -17.16
CA HIS A 60 8.30 -5.85 -17.90
C HIS A 60 6.96 -6.54 -17.72
N GLN A 61 6.26 -6.76 -18.84
CA GLN A 61 4.99 -7.47 -18.85
C GLN A 61 5.18 -8.97 -18.97
N GLN A 62 4.41 -9.72 -18.17
CA GLN A 62 4.12 -11.13 -18.37
C GLN A 62 2.61 -11.33 -18.37
N SER A 63 2.07 -12.01 -19.38
CA SER A 63 0.65 -12.30 -19.47
C SER A 63 0.42 -13.79 -19.23
N THR A 64 -0.55 -14.12 -18.39
CA THR A 64 -0.97 -15.50 -18.09
C THR A 64 -2.48 -15.59 -18.05
N PRO A 65 -3.09 -16.71 -18.47
CA PRO A 65 -4.53 -16.92 -18.28
C PRO A 65 -4.90 -16.77 -16.81
N VAL A 66 -6.05 -16.15 -16.53
CA VAL A 66 -6.62 -16.14 -15.18
C VAL A 66 -7.05 -17.57 -14.84
N SER A 67 -6.42 -18.15 -13.83
CA SER A 67 -6.81 -19.48 -13.34
C SER A 67 -8.19 -19.44 -12.67
N ALA A 68 -8.83 -20.61 -12.52
CA ALA A 68 -10.05 -20.71 -11.74
C ALA A 68 -9.83 -20.28 -10.27
N ASP A 69 -8.66 -20.60 -9.72
CA ASP A 69 -8.26 -20.17 -8.38
C ASP A 69 -8.18 -18.65 -8.26
N ALA A 70 -7.57 -17.97 -9.23
CA ALA A 70 -7.48 -16.51 -9.24
C ALA A 70 -8.86 -15.85 -9.40
N ALA A 71 -9.72 -16.42 -10.23
CA ALA A 71 -11.09 -15.94 -10.40
C ALA A 71 -11.89 -16.03 -9.08
N ASP A 72 -11.78 -17.15 -8.36
CA ASP A 72 -12.43 -17.34 -7.05
C ASP A 72 -11.80 -16.45 -5.98
N PHE A 73 -10.48 -16.43 -5.91
CA PHE A 73 -9.73 -15.74 -4.85
C PHE A 73 -9.85 -14.22 -4.92
N TRP A 74 -9.77 -13.65 -6.12
CA TRP A 74 -9.81 -12.20 -6.33
C TRP A 74 -11.11 -11.67 -6.94
N GLY A 75 -11.96 -12.53 -7.47
CA GLY A 75 -13.17 -12.16 -8.21
C GLY A 75 -12.87 -11.68 -9.63
N ALA A 76 -11.79 -12.20 -10.25
CA ALA A 76 -11.38 -11.85 -11.61
C ALA A 76 -12.21 -12.58 -12.68
N ASP A 77 -12.16 -12.07 -13.91
CA ASP A 77 -12.79 -12.72 -15.07
C ASP A 77 -11.90 -13.84 -15.62
N ALA A 78 -12.28 -15.09 -15.39
CA ALA A 78 -11.54 -16.28 -15.84
C ALA A 78 -11.47 -16.43 -17.36
N THR A 79 -12.22 -15.63 -18.14
CA THR A 79 -12.20 -15.67 -19.62
C THR A 79 -11.10 -14.81 -20.24
N GLN A 80 -10.39 -14.03 -19.42
CA GLN A 80 -9.36 -13.11 -19.87
C GLN A 80 -7.97 -13.51 -19.32
N ALA A 81 -6.95 -12.78 -19.72
CA ALA A 81 -5.59 -12.95 -19.20
C ALA A 81 -5.32 -11.96 -18.08
N ALA A 82 -4.62 -12.40 -17.02
CA ALA A 82 -3.99 -11.53 -16.06
C ALA A 82 -2.68 -10.99 -16.64
N GLU A 83 -2.33 -9.76 -16.31
CA GLU A 83 -1.07 -9.14 -16.64
C GLU A 83 -0.27 -8.93 -15.36
N ARG A 84 0.97 -9.39 -15.37
CA ARG A 84 1.94 -9.12 -14.32
C ARG A 84 2.96 -8.12 -14.84
N TRP A 85 3.17 -7.06 -14.11
CA TRP A 85 4.09 -5.98 -14.43
C TRP A 85 5.17 -5.89 -13.36
N ALA A 86 6.41 -6.17 -13.75
CA ALA A 86 7.58 -6.10 -12.87
C ALA A 86 8.32 -4.80 -13.12
N ALA A 87 8.55 -4.02 -12.07
CA ALA A 87 9.37 -2.83 -12.14
C ALA A 87 10.82 -3.17 -12.49
N PRO A 88 11.59 -2.28 -13.13
CA PRO A 88 13.01 -2.49 -13.42
C PRO A 88 13.85 -2.78 -12.18
N SER A 89 13.47 -2.24 -11.01
CA SER A 89 14.09 -2.51 -9.71
C SER A 89 13.89 -3.96 -9.23
N GLY A 90 12.78 -4.60 -9.64
CA GLY A 90 12.35 -5.90 -9.16
C GLY A 90 11.79 -5.90 -7.72
N ALA A 91 11.65 -4.74 -7.07
CA ALA A 91 11.26 -4.67 -5.66
C ALA A 91 9.75 -4.84 -5.44
N CYS A 92 8.93 -4.37 -6.39
CA CYS A 92 7.48 -4.55 -6.34
C CYS A 92 6.94 -4.89 -7.73
N GLU A 93 5.91 -5.72 -7.76
CA GLU A 93 5.18 -6.08 -8.96
C GLU A 93 3.71 -5.65 -8.87
N VAL A 94 3.09 -5.41 -10.02
CA VAL A 94 1.66 -5.13 -10.11
C VAL A 94 0.99 -6.24 -10.90
N VAL A 95 -0.07 -6.82 -10.34
CA VAL A 95 -0.91 -7.82 -11.00
C VAL A 95 -2.21 -7.15 -11.41
N LEU A 96 -2.45 -7.02 -12.71
CA LEU A 96 -3.70 -6.52 -13.26
C LEU A 96 -4.64 -7.69 -13.58
N LEU A 97 -5.81 -7.68 -12.98
CA LEU A 97 -6.83 -8.69 -13.14
C LEU A 97 -8.05 -8.07 -13.83
N PRO A 98 -8.42 -8.56 -15.01
CA PRO A 98 -9.58 -8.03 -15.71
C PRO A 98 -10.87 -8.40 -14.97
N VAL A 99 -11.80 -7.45 -14.96
CA VAL A 99 -13.17 -7.61 -14.44
C VAL A 99 -14.14 -6.87 -15.34
N ALA A 100 -15.44 -7.22 -15.26
CA ALA A 100 -16.46 -6.53 -16.04
C ALA A 100 -16.60 -5.05 -15.60
N ASN A 101 -16.89 -4.16 -16.56
CA ASN A 101 -17.11 -2.74 -16.26
C ASN A 101 -18.31 -2.49 -15.32
N THR A 102 -19.23 -3.44 -15.22
CA THR A 102 -20.36 -3.41 -14.29
C THR A 102 -20.01 -3.81 -12.86
N THR A 103 -18.78 -4.31 -12.63
CA THR A 103 -18.28 -4.64 -11.28
C THR A 103 -18.20 -3.37 -10.44
N PRO A 104 -18.73 -3.34 -9.21
CA PRO A 104 -18.67 -2.17 -8.34
C PRO A 104 -17.24 -1.72 -8.08
N VAL A 105 -17.02 -0.41 -7.97
CA VAL A 105 -15.73 0.18 -7.61
C VAL A 105 -15.50 0.02 -6.11
N LEU A 106 -14.31 -0.44 -5.70
CA LEU A 106 -13.95 -0.61 -4.29
C LEU A 106 -13.91 0.73 -3.56
N ARG A 107 -13.35 1.75 -4.20
CA ARG A 107 -13.31 3.12 -3.70
C ARG A 107 -13.96 4.04 -4.74
N PRO A 108 -15.18 4.57 -4.48
CA PRO A 108 -15.83 5.51 -5.40
C PRO A 108 -14.93 6.71 -5.69
N VAL A 109 -14.90 7.15 -6.96
CA VAL A 109 -14.01 8.24 -7.42
C VAL A 109 -14.37 9.62 -6.85
N ASP A 110 -15.54 9.75 -6.28
CA ASP A 110 -16.10 10.95 -5.65
C ASP A 110 -16.11 10.90 -4.11
N CYS A 111 -15.59 9.82 -3.52
CA CYS A 111 -15.48 9.78 -2.06
C CYS A 111 -14.34 10.69 -1.57
N ALA A 112 -14.49 11.24 -0.38
CA ALA A 112 -13.46 12.08 0.23
C ALA A 112 -12.15 11.29 0.40
N VAL A 113 -11.00 11.96 0.25
CA VAL A 113 -9.67 11.38 0.44
C VAL A 113 -9.56 10.69 1.80
N THR A 114 -10.09 11.32 2.84
CA THR A 114 -10.04 10.85 4.23
C THR A 114 -11.10 9.80 4.59
N THR A 115 -11.92 9.33 3.62
CA THR A 115 -12.91 8.29 3.90
C THR A 115 -12.21 6.98 4.24
N PRO A 116 -12.39 6.42 5.45
CA PRO A 116 -11.79 5.16 5.81
C PRO A 116 -12.41 3.99 5.03
N GLY A 117 -11.62 2.94 4.83
CA GLY A 117 -12.09 1.70 4.21
C GLY A 117 -11.29 1.25 3.01
N GLY A 118 -10.85 0.00 3.04
CA GLY A 118 -10.03 -0.61 2.00
C GLY A 118 -8.62 -0.05 1.91
N LEU A 119 -7.93 -0.39 0.82
CA LEU A 119 -6.69 0.25 0.42
C LEU A 119 -7.03 1.61 -0.21
N PHE A 120 -6.27 2.64 0.15
CA PHE A 120 -6.50 3.98 -0.39
C PHE A 120 -5.69 4.22 -1.65
N ASP A 121 -4.37 4.09 -1.57
CA ASP A 121 -3.47 4.39 -2.68
C ASP A 121 -2.27 3.45 -2.76
N ILE A 122 -1.52 3.63 -3.85
CA ILE A 122 -0.16 3.17 -4.03
C ILE A 122 0.75 4.39 -4.14
N ASN A 123 1.93 4.31 -3.53
CA ASN A 123 2.88 5.42 -3.51
C ASN A 123 4.07 5.14 -4.42
N MET A 124 4.36 6.09 -5.32
CA MET A 124 5.51 6.07 -6.22
C MET A 124 6.32 7.36 -6.09
N ARG A 125 7.63 7.30 -6.32
CA ARG A 125 8.50 8.46 -6.32
C ARG A 125 8.72 8.99 -7.73
N THR A 126 9.01 10.28 -7.83
CA THR A 126 9.50 10.92 -9.05
C THR A 126 10.63 11.88 -8.73
N TRP A 127 11.46 12.19 -9.74
CA TRP A 127 12.43 13.28 -9.64
C TRP A 127 11.84 14.64 -10.05
N ASP A 128 10.66 14.62 -10.74
CA ASP A 128 10.04 15.81 -11.29
C ASP A 128 8.51 15.68 -11.24
N SER A 129 7.88 16.41 -10.32
CA SER A 129 6.42 16.40 -10.13
C SER A 129 5.65 16.96 -11.31
N GLU A 130 6.20 17.94 -12.06
CA GLU A 130 5.54 18.53 -13.23
C GLU A 130 5.53 17.54 -14.39
N TRP A 131 6.67 16.91 -14.65
CA TRP A 131 6.76 15.85 -15.64
C TRP A 131 5.81 14.69 -15.28
N ALA A 132 5.80 14.25 -14.03
CA ALA A 132 4.94 13.14 -13.58
C ALA A 132 3.45 13.47 -13.76
N ARG A 133 3.01 14.68 -13.44
CA ARG A 133 1.64 15.14 -13.69
C ARG A 133 1.27 15.02 -15.17
N ASP A 134 2.10 15.57 -16.08
CA ASP A 134 1.81 15.58 -17.51
C ASP A 134 1.84 14.16 -18.09
N PHE A 135 2.76 13.32 -17.62
CA PHE A 135 2.85 11.92 -17.96
C PHE A 135 1.60 11.13 -17.52
N LEU A 136 1.16 11.32 -16.28
CA LEU A 136 -0.02 10.67 -15.73
C LEU A 136 -1.29 11.07 -16.49
N HIS A 137 -1.45 12.36 -16.83
CA HIS A 137 -2.59 12.83 -17.63
C HIS A 137 -2.65 12.16 -19.00
N THR A 138 -1.50 11.98 -19.67
CA THR A 138 -1.46 11.27 -20.97
C THR A 138 -1.83 9.79 -20.86
N HIS A 139 -1.73 9.18 -19.67
CA HIS A 139 -2.07 7.79 -19.40
C HIS A 139 -3.42 7.63 -18.68
N GLY A 140 -4.27 8.67 -18.72
CA GLY A 140 -5.65 8.60 -18.23
C GLY A 140 -5.82 8.73 -16.72
N TRP A 141 -4.78 9.19 -16.01
CA TRP A 141 -4.91 9.58 -14.61
C TRP A 141 -5.42 11.01 -14.52
N ARG A 142 -6.34 11.26 -13.60
CA ARG A 142 -6.84 12.60 -13.29
C ARG A 142 -6.22 13.08 -11.98
N GLU A 143 -5.86 14.33 -11.90
CA GLU A 143 -5.40 14.96 -10.66
C GLU A 143 -6.56 14.99 -9.66
N LEU A 144 -6.41 14.31 -8.54
CA LEU A 144 -7.33 14.34 -7.39
C LEU A 144 -6.93 15.46 -6.44
N VAL A 145 -5.62 15.61 -6.18
CA VAL A 145 -5.03 16.69 -5.42
C VAL A 145 -3.77 17.16 -6.14
N PRO A 146 -3.67 18.46 -6.47
CA PRO A 146 -2.46 19.03 -7.07
C PRO A 146 -1.24 18.80 -6.17
N ALA A 147 -0.08 18.62 -6.79
CA ALA A 147 1.16 18.49 -6.04
C ALA A 147 1.42 19.73 -5.18
N VAL A 148 1.62 19.53 -3.89
CA VAL A 148 1.96 20.56 -2.92
C VAL A 148 3.29 20.24 -2.25
N ALA A 149 4.11 21.28 -2.03
CA ALA A 149 5.34 21.13 -1.27
C ALA A 149 5.01 21.26 0.24
N TRP A 150 5.41 20.26 1.01
CA TRP A 150 5.20 20.26 2.45
C TRP A 150 6.35 19.58 3.16
N GLN A 151 6.37 19.66 4.49
CA GLN A 151 7.46 19.16 5.31
C GLN A 151 6.93 18.19 6.36
N PHE A 152 7.58 17.03 6.49
CA PHE A 152 7.33 16.08 7.56
C PHE A 152 8.64 15.77 8.29
N GLY A 153 8.77 16.24 9.53
CA GLY A 153 10.06 16.20 10.24
C GLY A 153 11.14 16.98 9.49
N GLU A 154 12.22 16.31 9.12
CA GLU A 154 13.31 16.89 8.32
C GLU A 154 13.12 16.70 6.80
N VAL A 155 12.07 15.96 6.42
CA VAL A 155 11.80 15.62 5.04
C VAL A 155 10.93 16.69 4.39
N HIS A 156 11.44 17.32 3.32
CA HIS A 156 10.66 18.15 2.42
C HIS A 156 10.28 17.34 1.20
N THR A 157 9.03 17.33 0.85
CA THR A 157 8.49 16.60 -0.30
C THR A 157 7.50 17.47 -1.07
N SER A 158 7.35 17.20 -2.36
CA SER A 158 6.20 17.63 -3.16
C SER A 158 5.36 16.39 -3.43
N GLU A 159 4.10 16.43 -3.09
CA GLU A 159 3.21 15.28 -3.17
C GLU A 159 1.89 15.65 -3.82
N GLY A 160 1.46 14.84 -4.79
CA GLY A 160 0.17 14.97 -5.46
C GLY A 160 -0.56 13.63 -5.54
N LEU A 161 -1.88 13.67 -5.53
CA LEU A 161 -2.73 12.49 -5.65
C LEU A 161 -3.39 12.45 -7.04
N TYR A 162 -3.36 11.29 -7.65
CA TYR A 162 -3.95 11.03 -8.97
C TYR A 162 -4.90 9.85 -8.88
N ILE A 163 -5.98 9.88 -9.66
CA ILE A 163 -7.02 8.85 -9.63
C ILE A 163 -7.43 8.39 -11.03
N GLN A 164 -7.74 7.12 -11.16
CA GLN A 164 -8.36 6.52 -12.34
C GLN A 164 -9.84 6.17 -12.13
N ASP A 165 -10.55 5.90 -13.22
CA ASP A 165 -12.00 5.61 -13.22
C ASP A 165 -12.37 4.36 -12.41
N ASP A 166 -11.44 3.42 -12.23
CA ASP A 166 -11.62 2.26 -11.36
C ASP A 166 -11.40 2.57 -9.86
N GLY A 167 -11.26 3.86 -9.49
CA GLY A 167 -11.05 4.28 -8.11
C GLY A 167 -9.65 3.98 -7.57
N ILE A 168 -8.69 3.71 -8.45
CA ILE A 168 -7.29 3.51 -8.08
C ILE A 168 -6.68 4.88 -7.83
N VAL A 169 -6.16 5.10 -6.64
CA VAL A 169 -5.42 6.31 -6.29
C VAL A 169 -3.92 6.01 -6.30
N MET A 170 -3.14 6.97 -6.79
CA MET A 170 -1.68 6.97 -6.74
C MET A 170 -1.21 8.27 -6.10
N ALA A 171 -0.43 8.16 -5.04
CA ALA A 171 0.34 9.29 -4.52
C ALA A 171 1.70 9.32 -5.23
N VAL A 172 2.06 10.49 -5.75
CA VAL A 172 3.35 10.70 -6.42
C VAL A 172 4.16 11.72 -5.63
N MET A 173 5.33 11.29 -5.18
CA MET A 173 6.16 12.01 -4.23
C MET A 173 7.50 12.37 -4.85
N GLN A 174 7.83 13.66 -4.89
CA GLN A 174 9.17 14.15 -5.19
C GLN A 174 9.86 14.54 -3.88
N ARG A 175 10.98 13.90 -3.54
CA ARG A 175 11.81 14.33 -2.43
C ARG A 175 12.56 15.61 -2.81
N LEU A 176 12.31 16.70 -2.07
CA LEU A 176 12.97 17.99 -2.26
C LEU A 176 14.24 18.10 -1.41
N SER A 177 14.19 17.65 -0.15
CA SER A 177 15.35 17.56 0.75
C SER A 177 15.06 16.68 1.98
N PRO A 178 16.08 16.07 2.63
CA PRO A 178 17.40 15.81 2.04
C PRO A 178 17.28 14.90 0.82
N PRO A 179 18.29 14.80 -0.05
CA PRO A 179 18.28 13.90 -1.20
C PRO A 179 18.02 12.45 -0.80
N LEU A 180 17.39 11.68 -1.70
CA LEU A 180 17.27 10.23 -1.53
C LEU A 180 18.64 9.58 -1.72
N GLU A 181 19.11 8.84 -0.74
CA GLU A 181 20.38 8.12 -0.80
C GLU A 181 20.14 6.64 -1.08
N GLY A 182 20.92 6.06 -2.02
CA GLY A 182 20.87 4.63 -2.33
C GLY A 182 19.59 4.16 -3.02
N ILE A 183 18.75 5.08 -3.52
CA ILE A 183 17.53 4.78 -4.27
C ILE A 183 17.72 5.28 -5.69
N GLU A 184 17.66 4.35 -6.63
CA GLU A 184 17.83 4.64 -8.06
C GLU A 184 16.56 4.25 -8.84
N PHE A 185 16.06 5.13 -9.67
CA PHE A 185 15.00 4.91 -10.66
C PHE A 185 15.12 5.93 -11.78
N ASP A 186 14.60 5.62 -12.96
CA ASP A 186 14.72 6.55 -14.10
C ASP A 186 13.77 7.75 -13.95
N ARG A 187 12.49 7.58 -14.14
CA ARG A 187 11.48 8.65 -14.13
C ARG A 187 10.57 8.55 -12.91
N MET A 188 9.99 7.36 -12.72
CA MET A 188 9.20 7.00 -11.55
C MET A 188 9.74 5.71 -10.95
N SER A 189 9.66 5.60 -9.63
CA SER A 189 10.05 4.38 -8.91
C SER A 189 9.03 3.26 -9.12
N ASP A 190 9.33 2.09 -8.58
CA ASP A 190 8.33 1.10 -8.25
C ASP A 190 7.35 1.61 -7.18
N VAL A 191 6.30 0.82 -6.88
CA VAL A 191 5.43 1.07 -5.75
C VAL A 191 6.20 0.72 -4.47
N PHE A 192 6.53 1.72 -3.68
CA PHE A 192 7.33 1.53 -2.47
C PHE A 192 6.51 1.42 -1.19
N ASN A 193 5.29 1.96 -1.18
CA ASN A 193 4.40 2.03 -0.02
C ASN A 193 2.94 2.01 -0.49
N SER A 194 2.00 1.68 0.40
CA SER A 194 0.56 1.80 0.16
C SER A 194 -0.12 2.30 1.42
N THR A 195 -1.06 3.24 1.24
CA THR A 195 -1.79 3.85 2.36
C THR A 195 -3.15 3.20 2.55
N GLN A 196 -3.55 3.05 3.80
CA GLN A 196 -4.92 2.75 4.20
C GLN A 196 -5.47 3.93 5.01
N MET A 197 -6.59 4.49 4.57
CA MET A 197 -7.38 5.36 5.42
C MET A 197 -8.15 4.50 6.42
N VAL A 198 -7.89 4.69 7.70
CA VAL A 198 -8.43 3.84 8.76
C VAL A 198 -9.27 4.67 9.75
N SER A 199 -10.17 4.02 10.45
CA SER A 199 -10.95 4.65 11.53
C SER A 199 -10.23 4.62 12.88
N ASN A 200 -9.19 3.80 13.00
CA ASN A 200 -8.39 3.67 14.21
C ASN A 200 -7.03 3.04 13.89
N VAL A 201 -5.98 3.85 13.91
CA VAL A 201 -4.60 3.40 13.64
C VAL A 201 -4.15 2.31 14.61
N GLU A 202 -4.41 2.44 15.91
CA GLU A 202 -3.94 1.47 16.90
C GLU A 202 -4.62 0.10 16.74
N ALA A 203 -5.91 0.07 16.38
CA ALA A 203 -6.60 -1.19 16.12
C ALA A 203 -6.02 -1.90 14.88
N THR A 204 -5.72 -1.15 13.83
CA THR A 204 -5.14 -1.72 12.61
C THR A 204 -3.68 -2.13 12.83
N LEU A 205 -2.90 -1.38 13.60
CA LEU A 205 -1.55 -1.79 14.02
C LEU A 205 -1.57 -3.08 14.86
N ALA A 206 -2.51 -3.22 15.81
CA ALA A 206 -2.64 -4.44 16.60
C ALA A 206 -2.94 -5.67 15.72
N PHE A 207 -3.73 -5.48 14.65
CA PHE A 207 -3.95 -6.51 13.64
C PHE A 207 -2.69 -6.81 12.83
N LEU A 208 -2.02 -5.78 12.28
CA LEU A 208 -0.81 -5.92 11.47
C LEU A 208 0.34 -6.57 12.26
N LYS A 209 0.41 -6.33 13.56
CA LYS A 209 1.41 -6.94 14.45
C LYS A 209 1.31 -8.47 14.47
N VAL A 210 0.11 -9.04 14.45
CA VAL A 210 -0.06 -10.50 14.35
C VAL A 210 0.49 -11.05 13.03
N LEU A 211 0.52 -10.20 12.00
CA LEU A 211 1.12 -10.49 10.71
C LEU A 211 2.63 -10.18 10.65
N GLY A 212 3.25 -9.76 11.77
CA GLY A 212 4.68 -9.47 11.86
C GLY A 212 5.09 -8.06 11.44
N PHE A 213 4.15 -7.14 11.21
CA PHE A 213 4.45 -5.75 10.93
C PHE A 213 4.60 -4.98 12.25
N GLU A 214 5.64 -4.19 12.38
CA GLU A 214 5.87 -3.31 13.52
C GLU A 214 5.89 -1.85 13.05
N ARG A 215 5.33 -0.95 13.84
CA ARG A 215 5.39 0.48 13.59
C ARG A 215 6.82 0.99 13.71
N PHE A 216 7.28 1.74 12.72
CA PHE A 216 8.60 2.40 12.74
C PHE A 216 8.53 3.91 12.51
N ILE A 217 7.43 4.42 11.95
CA ILE A 217 7.13 5.87 11.88
C ILE A 217 5.78 6.10 12.55
N ASP A 218 5.68 7.19 13.30
CA ASP A 218 4.46 7.59 14.00
C ASP A 218 4.37 9.10 14.14
N HIS A 219 3.19 9.65 13.81
CA HIS A 219 2.89 11.06 13.97
C HIS A 219 1.43 11.23 14.40
N ALA A 220 1.21 11.97 15.48
CA ALA A 220 -0.12 12.36 15.90
C ALA A 220 -0.15 13.87 16.11
N GLY A 221 -1.04 14.55 15.40
CA GLY A 221 -1.20 15.98 15.49
C GLY A 221 -1.42 16.65 14.13
N PRO A 222 -1.43 17.99 14.08
CA PRO A 222 -1.58 18.74 12.84
C PRO A 222 -0.45 18.46 11.85
N LEU A 223 -0.79 18.39 10.57
CA LEU A 223 0.21 18.40 9.51
C LEU A 223 0.78 19.80 9.35
N PRO A 224 2.10 19.97 9.23
CA PRO A 224 2.72 21.27 9.09
C PRO A 224 2.51 21.86 7.68
N GLY A 225 2.46 23.19 7.60
CA GLY A 225 2.44 23.95 6.35
C GLY A 225 1.29 23.57 5.42
N GLU A 226 1.59 23.22 4.19
CA GLU A 226 0.63 22.82 3.16
C GLU A 226 0.20 21.33 3.26
N GLY A 227 0.75 20.56 4.20
CA GLY A 227 0.44 19.15 4.38
C GLY A 227 -1.07 18.81 4.45
N PRO A 228 -1.92 19.63 5.12
CA PRO A 228 -3.36 19.40 5.13
C PRO A 228 -4.01 19.36 3.75
N ARG A 229 -3.46 20.05 2.75
CA ARG A 229 -4.00 20.05 1.38
C ARG A 229 -3.88 18.70 0.69
N VAL A 230 -2.84 17.91 1.00
CA VAL A 230 -2.68 16.56 0.43
C VAL A 230 -3.86 15.67 0.79
N LEU A 231 -4.43 15.87 1.98
CA LEU A 231 -5.59 15.12 2.46
C LEU A 231 -6.91 15.90 2.32
N GLN A 232 -6.92 17.03 1.58
CA GLN A 232 -8.08 17.92 1.43
C GLN A 232 -8.63 18.41 2.78
N LEU A 233 -7.75 18.66 3.74
CA LEU A 233 -8.10 19.10 5.09
C LEU A 233 -7.97 20.63 5.28
N GLU A 234 -7.59 21.38 4.25
CA GLU A 234 -7.39 22.84 4.30
C GLU A 234 -8.67 23.63 4.62
N GLN A 235 -9.82 23.01 4.44
CA GLN A 235 -11.11 23.61 4.81
C GLN A 235 -11.42 23.58 6.32
N TYR A 236 -10.61 22.84 7.08
CA TYR A 236 -10.78 22.68 8.52
C TYR A 236 -9.80 23.58 9.29
N PRO A 237 -10.15 24.08 10.48
CA PRO A 237 -9.21 24.82 11.31
C PRO A 237 -7.95 23.99 11.60
N VAL A 238 -6.78 24.63 11.59
CA VAL A 238 -5.48 23.95 11.80
C VAL A 238 -5.46 23.13 13.09
N GLU A 239 -6.15 23.61 14.13
CA GLU A 239 -6.24 22.92 15.41
C GLU A 239 -7.03 21.61 15.35
N THR A 240 -7.91 21.45 14.35
CA THR A 240 -8.75 20.27 14.13
C THR A 240 -8.34 19.46 12.89
N ALA A 241 -7.39 19.95 12.09
CA ALA A 241 -6.83 19.24 10.94
C ALA A 241 -5.72 18.26 11.38
N GLY A 242 -5.86 17.67 12.56
CA GLY A 242 -4.92 16.68 13.07
C GLY A 242 -5.13 15.32 12.44
N ILE A 243 -4.02 14.61 12.22
CA ILE A 243 -4.03 13.21 11.78
C ILE A 243 -3.30 12.34 12.78
N HIS A 244 -3.59 11.05 12.74
CA HIS A 244 -2.71 10.02 13.26
C HIS A 244 -2.19 9.21 12.07
N LEU A 245 -0.89 9.32 11.80
CA LEU A 245 -0.19 8.62 10.74
C LEU A 245 0.79 7.64 11.35
N SER A 246 0.76 6.40 10.91
CA SER A 246 1.75 5.39 11.28
C SER A 246 2.17 4.59 10.07
N ILE A 247 3.47 4.30 9.94
CA ILE A 247 3.98 3.40 8.92
C ILE A 247 4.52 2.15 9.59
N ALA A 248 4.09 1.00 9.09
CA ALA A 248 4.45 -0.30 9.62
C ALA A 248 5.16 -1.15 8.55
N HIS A 249 6.20 -1.88 8.99
CA HIS A 249 6.96 -2.82 8.17
C HIS A 249 7.63 -3.86 9.06
N PRO A 250 7.84 -5.12 8.61
CA PRO A 250 8.52 -6.14 9.42
C PRO A 250 9.96 -5.77 9.83
N GLU A 251 10.66 -4.99 8.99
CA GLU A 251 12.08 -4.63 9.17
C GLU A 251 12.34 -3.12 9.18
N ALA A 252 11.30 -2.31 9.44
CA ALA A 252 11.40 -0.85 9.44
C ALA A 252 11.90 -0.25 8.10
N ALA A 253 11.56 -0.88 6.97
CA ALA A 253 11.90 -0.39 5.63
C ALA A 253 10.71 0.37 5.02
N MET A 254 11.00 1.37 4.17
CA MET A 254 9.95 2.08 3.43
C MET A 254 9.40 1.26 2.27
N SER A 255 10.24 0.48 1.58
CA SER A 255 9.79 -0.38 0.48
C SER A 255 8.98 -1.55 1.02
N GLY A 256 7.75 -1.72 0.53
CA GLY A 256 6.81 -2.73 0.99
C GLY A 256 6.08 -2.39 2.30
N SER A 257 6.22 -1.16 2.80
CA SER A 257 5.53 -0.71 4.02
C SER A 257 4.06 -0.39 3.80
N ILE A 258 3.30 -0.43 4.89
CA ILE A 258 1.88 -0.04 4.93
C ILE A 258 1.77 1.22 5.78
N GLU A 259 1.24 2.27 5.20
CA GLU A 259 0.92 3.50 5.88
C GLU A 259 -0.55 3.48 6.33
N LEU A 260 -0.79 3.93 7.53
CA LEU A 260 -2.12 4.04 8.14
C LEU A 260 -2.37 5.51 8.47
N ILE A 261 -3.47 6.06 7.98
CA ILE A 261 -3.87 7.43 8.29
C ILE A 261 -5.30 7.44 8.82
N ASP A 262 -5.46 8.06 9.96
CA ASP A 262 -6.73 8.33 10.64
C ASP A 262 -6.85 9.85 10.85
N VAL A 263 -8.06 10.38 10.69
CA VAL A 263 -8.39 11.80 10.93
C VAL A 263 -9.42 11.84 12.07
N PRO A 264 -8.98 11.84 13.34
CA PRO A 264 -9.84 11.59 14.49
C PRO A 264 -11.04 12.54 14.62
N GLU A 265 -10.87 13.80 14.24
CA GLU A 265 -11.92 14.83 14.31
C GLU A 265 -12.92 14.76 13.14
N HIS A 266 -12.66 13.90 12.14
CA HIS A 266 -13.46 13.74 10.92
C HIS A 266 -13.91 12.31 10.74
N THR A 267 -14.85 11.87 11.59
CA THR A 267 -15.39 10.50 11.53
C THR A 267 -16.33 10.37 10.33
N LEU A 268 -15.82 9.85 9.23
CA LEU A 268 -16.61 9.44 8.07
C LEU A 268 -17.00 7.96 8.19
N PRO A 269 -18.16 7.56 7.62
CA PRO A 269 -18.50 6.15 7.54
C PRO A 269 -17.46 5.38 6.73
N CYS A 270 -17.03 4.21 7.23
CA CYS A 270 -16.19 3.30 6.45
C CYS A 270 -16.86 2.89 5.15
N LEU A 271 -16.06 2.82 4.08
CA LEU A 271 -16.51 2.23 2.83
C LEU A 271 -16.92 0.76 3.07
N PRO A 272 -18.01 0.31 2.45
CA PRO A 272 -18.41 -1.08 2.56
C PRO A 272 -17.37 -1.97 1.90
N VAL A 273 -16.98 -3.05 2.58
CA VAL A 273 -16.14 -4.10 2.00
C VAL A 273 -17.04 -4.99 1.13
N PRO A 274 -16.85 -5.06 -0.18
CA PRO A 274 -17.63 -5.95 -1.02
C PRO A 274 -17.42 -7.41 -0.61
N SER A 275 -18.50 -8.16 -0.49
CA SER A 275 -18.44 -9.61 -0.17
C SER A 275 -17.78 -10.42 -1.29
N THR A 276 -17.88 -9.97 -2.53
CA THR A 276 -17.30 -10.60 -3.72
C THR A 276 -16.76 -9.53 -4.64
N GLY A 277 -15.52 -9.70 -5.11
CA GLY A 277 -14.93 -8.86 -6.14
C GLY A 277 -15.08 -7.35 -5.92
N GLY A 278 -14.53 -6.59 -6.82
CA GLY A 278 -14.61 -5.12 -6.87
C GLY A 278 -13.54 -4.61 -7.81
N ARG A 279 -13.72 -3.44 -8.43
CA ARG A 279 -12.70 -2.77 -9.25
C ARG A 279 -11.87 -1.82 -8.39
N GLY A 280 -10.57 -1.79 -8.60
CA GLY A 280 -9.65 -0.90 -7.89
C GLY A 280 -8.48 -1.62 -7.25
N LEU A 281 -7.90 -1.02 -6.21
CA LEU A 281 -6.84 -1.63 -5.40
C LEU A 281 -7.43 -2.79 -4.60
N ARG A 282 -7.16 -4.02 -5.08
CA ARG A 282 -7.79 -5.22 -4.54
C ARG A 282 -7.10 -5.76 -3.31
N ALA A 283 -5.77 -5.88 -3.35
CA ALA A 283 -4.99 -6.44 -2.27
C ALA A 283 -3.51 -6.02 -2.34
N LEU A 284 -2.83 -6.12 -1.22
CA LEU A 284 -1.37 -6.19 -1.14
C LEU A 284 -0.98 -7.62 -0.87
N ALA A 285 -0.07 -8.20 -1.69
CA ALA A 285 0.41 -9.54 -1.48
C ALA A 285 1.73 -9.53 -0.70
N ILE A 286 1.76 -10.32 0.37
CA ILE A 286 2.84 -10.35 1.36
C ILE A 286 3.47 -11.75 1.36
N PRO A 287 4.74 -11.87 1.00
CA PRO A 287 5.46 -13.13 1.08
C PRO A 287 5.68 -13.56 2.54
N CYS A 288 5.57 -14.85 2.81
CA CYS A 288 5.79 -15.44 4.13
C CYS A 288 6.80 -16.58 4.05
N ASN A 289 7.72 -16.65 5.01
CA ASN A 289 8.63 -17.79 5.16
C ASN A 289 7.88 -19.06 5.57
N ASP A 290 6.86 -18.92 6.42
CA ASP A 290 5.92 -19.97 6.82
C ASP A 290 4.50 -19.43 6.84
N VAL A 291 3.79 -19.63 5.75
CA VAL A 291 2.41 -19.14 5.62
C VAL A 291 1.44 -19.90 6.53
N ALA A 292 1.72 -21.17 6.85
CA ALA A 292 0.87 -21.97 7.71
C ALA A 292 0.99 -21.51 9.17
N GLU A 293 2.20 -21.16 9.64
CA GLU A 293 2.40 -20.57 10.96
C GLU A 293 1.70 -19.21 11.08
N THR A 294 1.83 -18.37 10.02
CA THR A 294 1.14 -17.07 10.00
C THR A 294 -0.38 -17.22 10.02
N PHE A 295 -0.93 -18.20 9.27
CA PHE A 295 -2.35 -18.51 9.30
C PHE A 295 -2.78 -18.96 10.70
N ALA A 296 -2.01 -19.85 11.35
CA ALA A 296 -2.29 -20.30 12.72
C ALA A 296 -2.26 -19.14 13.71
N ALA A 297 -1.31 -18.20 13.58
CA ALA A 297 -1.24 -17.02 14.45
C ALA A 297 -2.51 -16.16 14.35
N ILE A 298 -2.97 -15.85 13.13
CA ILE A 298 -4.23 -15.10 12.94
C ILE A 298 -5.44 -15.88 13.44
N ASN A 299 -5.53 -17.18 13.10
CA ASN A 299 -6.67 -18.01 13.47
C ASN A 299 -6.82 -18.17 14.99
N ASN A 300 -5.71 -18.17 15.72
CA ASN A 300 -5.68 -18.27 17.18
C ASN A 300 -5.72 -16.92 17.90
N SER A 301 -5.73 -15.82 17.17
CA SER A 301 -5.86 -14.46 17.70
C SER A 301 -7.32 -14.00 17.79
N GLY A 302 -7.55 -12.81 18.34
CA GLY A 302 -8.85 -12.13 18.28
C GLY A 302 -9.29 -11.71 16.87
N TRP A 303 -8.47 -11.96 15.84
CA TRP A 303 -8.69 -11.55 14.45
C TRP A 303 -9.09 -12.70 13.51
N SER A 304 -9.40 -13.89 14.03
CA SER A 304 -9.78 -15.04 13.20
C SER A 304 -10.96 -14.77 12.26
N SER A 305 -11.91 -13.92 12.65
CA SER A 305 -13.04 -13.49 11.82
C SER A 305 -12.63 -12.61 10.63
N LYS A 306 -11.38 -12.15 10.59
CA LYS A 306 -10.82 -11.36 9.48
C LYS A 306 -10.23 -12.22 8.36
N ILE A 307 -10.15 -13.54 8.52
CA ILE A 307 -9.79 -14.46 7.44
C ILE A 307 -10.94 -14.47 6.43
N CYS A 308 -10.68 -13.89 5.24
CA CYS A 308 -11.66 -13.81 4.16
C CYS A 308 -11.48 -14.91 3.11
N GLN A 309 -10.28 -15.52 3.04
CA GLN A 309 -9.97 -16.72 2.25
C GLN A 309 -9.12 -17.67 3.08
N PRO A 310 -9.53 -18.95 3.25
CA PRO A 310 -8.79 -19.91 4.06
C PRO A 310 -7.47 -20.30 3.43
N LEU A 311 -6.56 -20.84 4.25
CA LEU A 311 -5.29 -21.40 3.77
C LEU A 311 -5.56 -22.58 2.83
N ALA A 312 -5.05 -22.48 1.62
CA ALA A 312 -5.11 -23.53 0.60
C ALA A 312 -3.99 -23.37 -0.41
N GLU A 313 -3.70 -24.45 -1.15
CA GLU A 313 -2.89 -24.35 -2.35
C GLU A 313 -3.71 -23.72 -3.48
N ARG A 314 -3.12 -22.73 -4.17
CA ARG A 314 -3.75 -22.03 -5.29
C ARG A 314 -2.72 -21.68 -6.35
N ASP A 315 -3.19 -21.64 -7.58
CA ASP A 315 -2.44 -21.12 -8.72
C ASP A 315 -2.85 -19.67 -8.97
N LEU A 316 -2.08 -18.76 -8.38
CA LEU A 316 -2.34 -17.31 -8.47
C LEU A 316 -1.28 -16.63 -9.35
N PRO A 317 -1.67 -15.91 -10.42
CA PRO A 317 -0.75 -15.15 -11.26
C PRO A 317 0.13 -14.22 -10.42
N GLY A 318 1.45 -14.28 -10.64
CA GLY A 318 2.44 -13.49 -9.91
C GLY A 318 2.86 -14.05 -8.54
N LEU A 319 2.06 -14.87 -7.88
CA LEU A 319 2.37 -15.39 -6.54
C LEU A 319 3.03 -16.78 -6.55
N LEU A 320 3.67 -17.16 -7.64
CA LEU A 320 4.50 -18.35 -7.83
C LEU A 320 3.84 -19.70 -7.47
N GLY A 321 2.51 -19.77 -7.40
CA GLY A 321 1.75 -20.97 -7.03
C GLY A 321 2.18 -21.57 -5.67
N GLY A 322 1.29 -21.95 -4.82
CA GLY A 322 1.58 -22.52 -3.52
C GLY A 322 0.50 -22.23 -2.50
N GLN A 323 0.83 -22.44 -1.24
CA GLN A 323 -0.10 -22.14 -0.16
C GLN A 323 -0.27 -20.63 0.02
N CYS A 324 -1.52 -20.19 0.13
CA CYS A 324 -1.87 -18.81 0.43
C CYS A 324 -3.20 -18.72 1.18
N PHE A 325 -3.41 -17.60 1.84
CA PHE A 325 -4.69 -17.21 2.45
C PHE A 325 -4.85 -15.70 2.36
N ALA A 326 -6.06 -15.19 2.62
CA ALA A 326 -6.28 -13.76 2.68
C ALA A 326 -6.98 -13.33 3.95
N VAL A 327 -6.62 -12.15 4.39
CA VAL A 327 -7.24 -11.47 5.53
C VAL A 327 -7.72 -10.08 5.13
N THR A 328 -8.68 -9.57 5.88
CA THR A 328 -9.16 -8.20 5.75
C THR A 328 -8.82 -7.43 7.02
N ALA A 329 -8.07 -6.36 6.92
CA ALA A 329 -7.78 -5.46 8.04
C ALA A 329 -9.08 -4.90 8.65
N PRO A 330 -9.06 -4.33 9.86
CA PRO A 330 -10.26 -3.80 10.53
C PRO A 330 -11.13 -2.93 9.64
N ASP A 331 -10.55 -2.04 8.86
CA ASP A 331 -11.24 -1.12 7.95
C ASP A 331 -11.31 -1.60 6.49
N GLY A 332 -11.09 -2.88 6.23
CA GLY A 332 -11.38 -3.49 4.93
C GLY A 332 -10.20 -3.60 3.96
N GLY A 333 -9.02 -3.12 4.29
CA GLY A 333 -7.81 -3.35 3.50
C GLY A 333 -7.50 -4.85 3.39
N ARG A 334 -7.41 -5.39 2.17
CA ARG A 334 -7.15 -6.81 1.96
C ARG A 334 -5.65 -7.08 1.87
N LEU A 335 -5.19 -8.08 2.58
CA LEU A 335 -3.82 -8.59 2.55
C LEU A 335 -3.85 -10.07 2.17
N ASP A 336 -3.13 -10.42 1.10
CA ASP A 336 -2.97 -11.78 0.60
C ASP A 336 -1.59 -12.30 1.03
N LEU A 337 -1.58 -13.36 1.83
CA LEU A 337 -0.36 -13.93 2.37
C LEU A 337 -0.03 -15.23 1.63
N TYR A 338 1.19 -15.36 1.16
CA TYR A 338 1.58 -16.48 0.33
C TYR A 338 2.95 -17.05 0.71
N GLN A 339 3.15 -18.36 0.48
CA GLN A 339 4.40 -19.07 0.75
C GLN A 339 5.47 -18.68 -0.28
N ILE A 340 6.64 -18.26 0.18
CA ILE A 340 7.82 -18.15 -0.67
C ILE A 340 8.29 -19.57 -1.01
N LYS A 341 8.47 -19.86 -2.30
CA LYS A 341 9.15 -21.10 -2.72
C LYS A 341 10.64 -21.00 -2.37
N GLN A 342 11.11 -21.92 -1.58
CA GLN A 342 12.52 -22.08 -1.26
C GLN A 342 13.29 -22.69 -2.43
#